data_f243db6d95a8327df75282990c2d3e5b
#
_entry.id   f243db6d95a8327df75282990c2d3e5b
#
_cell.length_a   1.000
_cell.length_b   1.000
_cell.length_c   1.000
_cell.angle_alpha   90.00
_cell.angle_beta   90.00
_cell.angle_gamma   90.00
#
_symmetry.space_group_name_H-M   'P 1'
#
loop_
_entity.id
_entity.type
_entity.pdbx_description
1 polymer ?
#
loop_
_entity_poly.entity_id
_entity_poly.type
_entity_poly.pdbx_seq_one_letter_code
_entity_poly.pdbx_strand_id
1 'polypeptide(L)'
;SSSRGRSNYAFWRKNNVIYMPLNTAWVRFRSAGSGFNRSGIASNNIPDPRLTDIDFKVHSLEEMEAALQQAKNVLLVTHGGIEDFTFSTQENALEDIKKTIGSARRSGGIISAIALLVGGIGICNIMLASITERVREIGIRKAIGATTFSIFAQIIVESVVLAVIGGLVGGAASYGLVALLQKIMAGENMPEITASAMLMAIGASAAIGAIAGLIPAFKAAKLDPIQALRYE
;
A
#
# COMPACT_ATOMS: atom_id res chain seq x y z
N SER A 1 -16.07 -17.07 -1.06
CA SER A 1 -15.71 -18.29 -0.33
C SER A 1 -14.23 -18.25 0.11
N SER A 2 -13.89 -17.43 1.08
CA SER A 2 -12.51 -17.32 1.59
C SER A 2 -12.45 -17.24 3.11
N SER A 3 -13.17 -18.13 3.80
CA SER A 3 -13.11 -18.25 5.26
C SER A 3 -12.08 -19.28 5.76
N ARG A 4 -11.23 -19.84 4.86
CA ARG A 4 -10.29 -20.91 5.25
C ARG A 4 -9.06 -20.43 6.01
N GLY A 5 -8.57 -19.21 5.79
CA GLY A 5 -7.34 -18.74 6.42
C GLY A 5 -7.45 -18.43 7.91
N ARG A 6 -8.56 -17.80 8.32
CA ARG A 6 -8.81 -17.51 9.74
C ARG A 6 -9.06 -18.75 10.60
N SER A 7 -9.64 -19.79 10.00
CA SER A 7 -9.92 -21.06 10.66
C SER A 7 -8.61 -21.79 11.04
N ASN A 8 -7.59 -21.78 10.18
CA ASN A 8 -6.36 -22.52 10.43
C ASN A 8 -5.51 -21.89 11.55
N TYR A 9 -5.41 -20.55 11.63
CA TYR A 9 -4.63 -19.90 12.68
C TYR A 9 -5.29 -20.05 14.06
N ALA A 10 -6.61 -19.90 14.13
CA ALA A 10 -7.38 -20.14 15.34
C ALA A 10 -7.37 -21.63 15.75
N PHE A 11 -7.41 -22.53 14.79
CA PHE A 11 -7.35 -23.96 15.00
C PHE A 11 -5.95 -24.39 15.46
N TRP A 12 -4.88 -23.86 14.86
CA TRP A 12 -3.49 -24.15 15.25
C TRP A 12 -3.20 -23.64 16.66
N ARG A 13 -3.68 -22.46 17.00
CA ARG A 13 -3.55 -21.87 18.33
C ARG A 13 -4.32 -22.69 19.38
N LYS A 14 -5.52 -23.17 19.08
CA LYS A 14 -6.31 -24.04 19.96
C LYS A 14 -5.66 -25.39 20.22
N ASN A 15 -5.04 -25.98 19.21
CA ASN A 15 -4.42 -27.31 19.33
C ASN A 15 -3.06 -27.28 20.02
N ASN A 16 -2.38 -26.11 20.08
CA ASN A 16 -1.06 -25.98 20.72
C ASN A 16 -1.13 -25.25 22.08
N VAL A 17 -2.33 -25.07 22.63
CA VAL A 17 -2.53 -24.43 23.94
C VAL A 17 -2.89 -25.51 24.96
N ILE A 18 -2.16 -25.54 26.05
CA ILE A 18 -2.45 -26.40 27.20
C ILE A 18 -3.26 -25.57 28.21
N TYR A 19 -4.49 -26.00 28.46
CA TYR A 19 -5.33 -25.40 29.50
C TYR A 19 -5.02 -26.05 30.84
N MET A 20 -4.70 -25.23 31.82
CA MET A 20 -4.46 -25.72 33.17
C MET A 20 -5.08 -24.78 34.21
N PRO A 21 -5.44 -25.26 35.42
CA PRO A 21 -5.90 -24.39 36.49
C PRO A 21 -4.86 -23.32 36.84
N LEU A 22 -5.32 -22.08 37.07
CA LEU A 22 -4.46 -20.93 37.35
C LEU A 22 -3.47 -21.19 38.48
N ASN A 23 -3.92 -21.82 39.56
CA ASN A 23 -3.07 -22.17 40.74
C ASN A 23 -1.96 -23.16 40.33
N THR A 24 -2.26 -24.10 39.43
CA THR A 24 -1.25 -25.07 38.97
C THR A 24 -0.22 -24.37 38.06
N ALA A 25 -0.67 -23.46 37.19
CA ALA A 25 0.20 -22.66 36.38
C ALA A 25 1.15 -21.80 37.19
N TRP A 26 0.66 -21.16 38.24
CA TRP A 26 1.46 -20.33 39.14
C TRP A 26 2.50 -21.14 39.92
N VAL A 27 2.06 -22.21 40.61
CA VAL A 27 2.95 -23.00 41.47
C VAL A 27 3.99 -23.79 40.68
N ARG A 28 3.64 -24.30 39.51
CA ARG A 28 4.53 -25.22 38.75
C ARG A 28 5.35 -24.57 37.67
N PHE A 29 4.83 -23.52 37.02
CA PHE A 29 5.44 -22.97 35.82
C PHE A 29 5.93 -21.54 35.97
N ARG A 30 5.23 -20.67 36.70
CA ARG A 30 5.69 -19.31 36.91
C ARG A 30 6.78 -19.18 37.97
N SER A 31 6.81 -20.07 38.93
CA SER A 31 7.93 -20.15 39.91
C SER A 31 9.23 -20.63 39.27
N ALA A 32 9.14 -21.43 38.18
CA ALA A 32 10.31 -21.97 37.49
C ALA A 32 10.78 -21.11 36.31
N GLY A 33 9.93 -20.20 35.78
CA GLY A 33 10.16 -19.46 34.57
C GLY A 33 10.74 -18.06 34.68
N SER A 34 10.90 -17.53 35.90
CA SER A 34 11.44 -16.18 36.12
C SER A 34 12.97 -16.05 35.91
N GLY A 35 13.61 -17.11 35.43
CA GLY A 35 15.09 -17.19 35.30
C GLY A 35 15.72 -16.46 34.11
N PHE A 36 14.96 -15.83 33.21
CA PHE A 36 15.52 -15.09 32.08
C PHE A 36 15.25 -13.59 32.18
N ASN A 37 15.74 -12.99 33.23
CA ASN A 37 15.95 -11.55 33.24
C ASN A 37 17.31 -11.27 32.57
N ARG A 38 17.34 -10.28 31.67
CA ARG A 38 18.51 -9.86 30.87
C ARG A 38 19.76 -9.51 31.70
N SER A 39 19.67 -9.61 33.01
CA SER A 39 20.72 -9.25 33.99
C SER A 39 21.37 -10.44 34.70
N GLY A 40 21.05 -11.69 34.36
CA GLY A 40 21.76 -12.87 34.91
C GLY A 40 21.65 -13.08 36.42
N ILE A 41 20.77 -12.38 37.13
CA ILE A 41 20.56 -12.54 38.58
C ILE A 41 19.46 -13.58 38.76
N ALA A 42 19.79 -14.69 39.38
CA ALA A 42 18.83 -15.70 39.82
C ALA A 42 17.79 -15.06 40.74
N SER A 43 16.59 -14.83 40.23
CA SER A 43 15.48 -14.31 41.02
C SER A 43 14.97 -15.41 41.94
N ASN A 44 14.80 -15.07 43.20
CA ASN A 44 14.23 -15.92 44.22
C ASN A 44 12.93 -16.58 43.75
N ASN A 45 12.72 -17.83 44.12
CA ASN A 45 11.65 -18.74 43.72
C ASN A 45 10.24 -18.28 44.19
N ILE A 46 9.94 -16.99 44.10
CA ILE A 46 8.64 -16.41 44.47
C ILE A 46 7.78 -16.41 43.19
N PRO A 47 6.59 -17.02 43.20
CA PRO A 47 5.67 -16.95 42.06
C PRO A 47 5.34 -15.49 41.73
N ASP A 48 5.51 -15.10 40.50
CA ASP A 48 5.10 -13.76 40.05
C ASP A 48 3.57 -13.70 39.93
N PRO A 49 2.88 -12.97 40.81
CA PRO A 49 1.42 -12.90 40.79
C PRO A 49 0.86 -12.00 39.72
N ARG A 50 1.72 -11.35 38.92
CA ARG A 50 1.26 -10.41 37.89
C ARG A 50 0.62 -11.15 36.73
N LEU A 51 -0.54 -10.65 36.31
CA LEU A 51 -1.20 -11.07 35.10
C LEU A 51 -0.70 -10.20 33.94
N THR A 52 -0.41 -10.82 32.79
CA THR A 52 0.03 -10.09 31.59
C THR A 52 -1.17 -9.56 30.83
N ASP A 53 -2.21 -10.38 30.73
CA ASP A 53 -3.42 -10.08 29.97
C ASP A 53 -4.65 -10.62 30.71
N ILE A 54 -5.74 -9.88 30.64
CA ILE A 54 -7.04 -10.28 31.15
C ILE A 54 -8.05 -10.10 30.04
N ASP A 55 -8.62 -11.21 29.57
CA ASP A 55 -9.69 -11.18 28.58
C ASP A 55 -11.05 -11.23 29.29
N PHE A 56 -11.90 -10.25 29.02
CA PHE A 56 -13.28 -10.27 29.47
C PHE A 56 -14.25 -10.12 28.30
N LYS A 57 -15.40 -10.76 28.42
CA LYS A 57 -16.43 -10.77 27.41
C LYS A 57 -17.62 -9.96 27.89
N VAL A 58 -18.02 -8.97 27.11
CA VAL A 58 -19.22 -8.17 27.35
C VAL A 58 -20.41 -8.82 26.66
N HIS A 59 -21.61 -8.69 27.22
CA HIS A 59 -22.83 -9.33 26.70
C HIS A 59 -23.31 -8.67 25.41
N SER A 60 -23.24 -7.34 25.33
CA SER A 60 -23.61 -6.57 24.14
C SER A 60 -22.61 -5.46 23.82
N LEU A 61 -22.59 -4.99 22.56
CA LEU A 61 -21.73 -3.86 22.15
C LEU A 61 -22.15 -2.55 22.81
N GLU A 62 -23.44 -2.40 23.13
CA GLU A 62 -23.98 -1.19 23.77
C GLU A 62 -23.47 -1.03 25.21
N GLU A 63 -23.16 -2.13 25.88
CA GLU A 63 -22.62 -2.16 27.24
C GLU A 63 -21.09 -2.07 27.28
N MET A 64 -20.41 -2.07 26.13
CA MET A 64 -18.95 -2.10 26.05
C MET A 64 -18.31 -0.91 26.76
N GLU A 65 -18.81 0.29 26.53
CA GLU A 65 -18.28 1.52 27.12
C GLU A 65 -18.42 1.52 28.64
N ALA A 66 -19.60 1.09 29.16
CA ALA A 66 -19.86 0.97 30.57
C ALA A 66 -18.97 -0.10 31.24
N ALA A 67 -18.78 -1.24 30.56
CA ALA A 67 -17.91 -2.30 31.04
C ALA A 67 -16.43 -1.87 31.10
N LEU A 68 -15.96 -1.13 30.09
CA LEU A 68 -14.60 -0.56 30.07
C LEU A 68 -14.38 0.42 31.20
N GLN A 69 -15.36 1.30 31.47
CA GLN A 69 -15.29 2.25 32.60
C GLN A 69 -15.26 1.51 33.97
N GLN A 70 -16.07 0.48 34.12
CA GLN A 70 -16.03 -0.35 35.32
C GLN A 70 -14.69 -1.06 35.48
N ALA A 71 -14.18 -1.69 34.44
CA ALA A 71 -12.87 -2.35 34.44
C ALA A 71 -11.74 -1.36 34.75
N LYS A 72 -11.78 -0.16 34.16
CA LYS A 72 -10.83 0.91 34.45
C LYS A 72 -10.85 1.32 35.91
N ASN A 73 -12.02 1.52 36.50
CA ASN A 73 -12.15 1.91 37.89
C ASN A 73 -11.62 0.82 38.85
N VAL A 74 -11.91 -0.44 38.55
CA VAL A 74 -11.40 -1.56 39.38
C VAL A 74 -9.88 -1.64 39.28
N LEU A 75 -9.33 -1.53 38.04
CA LEU A 75 -7.88 -1.58 37.84
C LEU A 75 -7.17 -0.39 38.49
N LEU A 76 -7.70 0.82 38.40
CA LEU A 76 -7.14 2.00 39.06
C LEU A 76 -7.08 1.82 40.59
N VAL A 77 -8.14 1.27 41.19
CA VAL A 77 -8.17 1.02 42.65
C VAL A 77 -7.15 -0.07 43.05
N THR A 78 -7.04 -1.14 42.26
CA THR A 78 -6.11 -2.25 42.52
C THR A 78 -4.65 -1.89 42.26
N HIS A 79 -4.39 -0.95 41.35
CA HIS A 79 -3.05 -0.47 41.02
C HIS A 79 -2.66 0.83 41.75
N GLY A 80 -3.41 1.19 42.80
CA GLY A 80 -3.08 2.37 43.60
C GLY A 80 -3.17 3.71 42.90
N GLY A 81 -4.00 3.81 41.86
CA GLY A 81 -4.19 5.02 41.04
C GLY A 81 -3.21 5.17 39.89
N ILE A 82 -2.36 4.18 39.62
CA ILE A 82 -1.41 4.22 38.50
C ILE A 82 -2.06 3.58 37.27
N GLU A 83 -2.10 4.30 36.15
CA GLU A 83 -2.55 3.79 34.84
C GLU A 83 -1.40 3.06 34.13
N ASP A 84 -1.09 1.85 34.51
CA ASP A 84 -0.09 0.97 33.90
C ASP A 84 -0.71 -0.15 33.04
N PHE A 85 -1.96 0.03 32.64
CA PHE A 85 -2.74 -0.91 31.82
C PHE A 85 -3.33 -0.24 30.59
N THR A 86 -3.60 -1.03 29.56
CA THR A 86 -4.22 -0.57 28.31
C THR A 86 -5.34 -1.52 27.92
N PHE A 87 -6.46 -0.97 27.47
CA PHE A 87 -7.55 -1.76 26.92
C PHE A 87 -7.38 -1.93 25.41
N SER A 88 -7.44 -3.18 24.94
CA SER A 88 -7.47 -3.51 23.52
C SER A 88 -8.86 -4.04 23.18
N THR A 89 -9.65 -3.26 22.48
CA THR A 89 -10.93 -3.70 21.95
C THR A 89 -10.80 -4.16 20.50
N GLN A 90 -11.76 -4.97 20.02
CA GLN A 90 -11.78 -5.35 18.60
C GLN A 90 -11.96 -4.12 17.69
N GLU A 91 -12.65 -3.10 18.16
CA GLU A 91 -12.84 -1.84 17.44
C GLU A 91 -11.51 -1.08 17.28
N ASN A 92 -10.75 -0.92 18.37
CA ASN A 92 -9.41 -0.32 18.32
C ASN A 92 -8.48 -1.10 17.39
N ALA A 93 -8.52 -2.43 17.43
CA ALA A 93 -7.72 -3.27 16.55
C ALA A 93 -8.11 -3.08 15.06
N LEU A 94 -9.40 -2.93 14.77
CA LEU A 94 -9.87 -2.62 13.41
C LEU A 94 -9.45 -1.22 12.97
N GLU A 95 -9.48 -0.25 13.88
CA GLU A 95 -9.01 1.12 13.59
C GLU A 95 -7.51 1.15 13.29
N ASP A 96 -6.71 0.44 14.06
CA ASP A 96 -5.26 0.33 13.84
C ASP A 96 -4.93 -0.35 12.50
N ILE A 97 -5.68 -1.39 12.15
CA ILE A 97 -5.59 -2.03 10.83
C ILE A 97 -5.94 -1.02 9.73
N LYS A 98 -7.04 -0.26 9.87
CA LYS A 98 -7.42 0.78 8.91
C LYS A 98 -6.36 1.86 8.77
N LYS A 99 -5.76 2.32 9.89
CA LYS A 99 -4.65 3.30 9.88
C LYS A 99 -3.44 2.74 9.16
N THR A 100 -3.07 1.49 9.43
CA THR A 100 -1.94 0.81 8.78
C THR A 100 -2.16 0.67 7.28
N ILE A 101 -3.34 0.22 6.86
CA ILE A 101 -3.72 0.15 5.44
C ILE A 101 -3.70 1.54 4.80
N GLY A 102 -4.23 2.55 5.49
CA GLY A 102 -4.24 3.94 5.03
C GLY A 102 -2.83 4.51 4.85
N SER A 103 -1.90 4.21 5.75
CA SER A 103 -0.51 4.65 5.62
C SER A 103 0.23 3.92 4.50
N ALA A 104 0.04 2.61 4.36
CA ALA A 104 0.61 1.82 3.28
C ALA A 104 0.10 2.31 1.91
N ARG A 105 -1.20 2.62 1.81
CA ARG A 105 -1.82 3.17 0.60
C ARG A 105 -1.23 4.54 0.23
N ARG A 106 -1.02 5.42 1.22
CA ARG A 106 -0.39 6.75 0.99
C ARG A 106 1.06 6.60 0.54
N SER A 107 1.85 5.79 1.20
CA SER A 107 3.25 5.56 0.84
C SER A 107 3.38 4.96 -0.56
N GLY A 108 2.59 3.93 -0.88
CA GLY A 108 2.54 3.34 -2.22
C GLY A 108 2.09 4.34 -3.29
N GLY A 109 1.10 5.18 -2.97
CA GLY A 109 0.63 6.25 -3.86
C GLY A 109 1.72 7.27 -4.18
N ILE A 110 2.48 7.72 -3.18
CA ILE A 110 3.61 8.66 -3.37
C ILE A 110 4.70 8.04 -4.26
N ILE A 111 5.09 6.79 -3.98
CA ILE A 111 6.08 6.07 -4.78
C ILE A 111 5.61 5.93 -6.24
N SER A 112 4.35 5.56 -6.43
CA SER A 112 3.75 5.44 -7.76
C SER A 112 3.69 6.77 -8.51
N ALA A 113 3.36 7.87 -7.82
CA ALA A 113 3.35 9.20 -8.41
C ALA A 113 4.75 9.62 -8.88
N ILE A 114 5.78 9.38 -8.07
CA ILE A 114 7.17 9.66 -8.45
C ILE A 114 7.57 8.81 -9.67
N ALA A 115 7.24 7.52 -9.69
CA ALA A 115 7.54 6.65 -10.83
C ALA A 115 6.85 7.12 -12.11
N LEU A 116 5.57 7.54 -12.01
CA LEU A 116 4.83 8.11 -13.14
C LEU A 116 5.45 9.41 -13.65
N LEU A 117 5.90 10.29 -12.76
CA LEU A 117 6.58 11.53 -13.15
C LEU A 117 7.89 11.24 -13.91
N VAL A 118 8.69 10.30 -13.41
CA VAL A 118 9.94 9.89 -14.09
C VAL A 118 9.63 9.29 -15.47
N GLY A 119 8.61 8.43 -15.57
CA GLY A 119 8.12 7.89 -16.83
C GLY A 119 7.64 8.97 -17.80
N GLY A 120 6.92 9.97 -17.29
CA GLY A 120 6.46 11.13 -18.06
C GLY A 120 7.63 11.98 -18.62
N ILE A 121 8.67 12.21 -17.84
CA ILE A 121 9.89 12.86 -18.30
C ILE A 121 10.54 12.04 -19.42
N GLY A 122 10.57 10.70 -19.29
CA GLY A 122 11.05 9.81 -20.34
C GLY A 122 10.26 9.96 -21.65
N ILE A 123 8.93 9.97 -21.60
CA ILE A 123 8.06 10.20 -22.77
C ILE A 123 8.36 11.56 -23.38
N CYS A 124 8.43 12.62 -22.58
CA CYS A 124 8.73 13.97 -23.05
C CYS A 124 10.07 14.01 -23.82
N ASN A 125 11.12 13.40 -23.27
CA ASN A 125 12.45 13.38 -23.89
C ASN A 125 12.45 12.61 -25.22
N ILE A 126 11.81 11.43 -25.26
CA ILE A 126 11.68 10.64 -26.50
C ILE A 126 10.91 11.42 -27.57
N MET A 127 9.80 12.06 -27.17
CA MET A 127 8.99 12.84 -28.10
C MET A 127 9.74 14.07 -28.62
N LEU A 128 10.54 14.74 -27.79
CA LEU A 128 11.38 15.86 -28.23
C LEU A 128 12.42 15.40 -29.23
N ALA A 129 13.08 14.26 -28.99
CA ALA A 129 14.03 13.67 -29.95
C ALA A 129 13.33 13.31 -31.29
N SER A 130 12.19 12.63 -31.21
CA SER A 130 11.40 12.25 -32.37
C SER A 130 10.96 13.46 -33.20
N ILE A 131 10.57 14.58 -32.57
CA ILE A 131 10.21 15.82 -33.28
C ILE A 131 11.42 16.39 -33.98
N THR A 132 12.61 16.40 -33.37
CA THR A 132 13.81 16.91 -34.02
C THR A 132 14.20 16.11 -35.26
N GLU A 133 14.00 14.80 -35.27
CA GLU A 133 14.20 13.94 -36.44
C GLU A 133 13.16 14.16 -37.55
N ARG A 134 11.94 14.60 -37.18
CA ARG A 134 10.81 14.80 -38.11
C ARG A 134 10.50 16.28 -38.40
N VAL A 135 11.40 17.22 -38.09
CA VAL A 135 11.18 18.66 -38.28
C VAL A 135 10.76 18.98 -39.70
N ARG A 136 11.47 18.43 -40.72
CA ARG A 136 11.18 18.64 -42.13
C ARG A 136 9.81 18.10 -42.51
N GLU A 137 9.41 16.94 -42.02
CA GLU A 137 8.09 16.35 -42.30
C GLU A 137 6.97 17.24 -41.76
N ILE A 138 7.12 17.73 -40.51
CA ILE A 138 6.17 18.65 -39.89
C ILE A 138 6.10 19.96 -40.64
N GLY A 139 7.25 20.45 -41.12
CA GLY A 139 7.34 21.64 -41.98
C GLY A 139 6.59 21.50 -43.30
N ILE A 140 6.75 20.35 -43.99
CA ILE A 140 6.01 20.06 -45.23
C ILE A 140 4.50 20.01 -44.95
N ARG A 141 4.04 19.31 -43.90
CA ARG A 141 2.61 19.26 -43.56
C ARG A 141 2.03 20.65 -43.29
N LYS A 142 2.76 21.52 -42.62
CA LYS A 142 2.33 22.91 -42.38
C LYS A 142 2.33 23.75 -43.68
N ALA A 143 3.30 23.54 -44.57
CA ALA A 143 3.37 24.25 -45.83
C ALA A 143 2.19 23.90 -46.77
N ILE A 144 1.68 22.66 -46.74
CA ILE A 144 0.50 22.22 -47.50
C ILE A 144 -0.83 22.50 -46.75
N GLY A 145 -0.81 23.23 -45.62
CA GLY A 145 -2.01 23.75 -44.97
C GLY A 145 -2.44 23.07 -43.67
N ALA A 146 -1.60 22.21 -43.06
CA ALA A 146 -1.91 21.66 -41.74
C ALA A 146 -1.97 22.77 -40.69
N THR A 147 -3.05 22.81 -39.90
CA THR A 147 -3.22 23.78 -38.82
C THR A 147 -2.29 23.46 -37.63
N THR A 148 -1.93 24.49 -36.88
CA THR A 148 -1.15 24.36 -35.66
C THR A 148 -1.82 23.39 -34.67
N PHE A 149 -3.16 23.45 -34.56
CA PHE A 149 -3.93 22.56 -33.72
C PHE A 149 -3.87 21.09 -34.17
N SER A 150 -3.87 20.85 -35.50
CA SER A 150 -3.77 19.49 -36.04
C SER A 150 -2.44 18.83 -35.65
N ILE A 151 -1.32 19.54 -35.78
CA ILE A 151 0.00 19.06 -35.38
C ILE A 151 0.06 18.86 -33.85
N PHE A 152 -0.45 19.81 -33.08
CA PHE A 152 -0.53 19.69 -31.62
C PHE A 152 -1.30 18.45 -31.21
N ALA A 153 -2.52 18.26 -31.71
CA ALA A 153 -3.36 17.12 -31.38
C ALA A 153 -2.71 15.79 -31.77
N GLN A 154 -2.04 15.72 -32.92
CA GLN A 154 -1.31 14.53 -33.35
C GLN A 154 -0.25 14.12 -32.34
N ILE A 155 0.58 15.05 -31.89
CA ILE A 155 1.65 14.76 -30.92
C ILE A 155 1.08 14.33 -29.57
N ILE A 156 0.00 14.98 -29.11
CA ILE A 156 -0.68 14.57 -27.86
C ILE A 156 -1.22 13.14 -27.97
N VAL A 157 -1.91 12.82 -29.08
CA VAL A 157 -2.45 11.46 -29.29
C VAL A 157 -1.31 10.43 -29.29
N GLU A 158 -0.19 10.72 -29.97
CA GLU A 158 0.97 9.83 -30.03
C GLU A 158 1.54 9.59 -28.61
N SER A 159 1.67 10.63 -27.80
CA SER A 159 2.14 10.52 -26.40
C SER A 159 1.18 9.70 -25.52
N VAL A 160 -0.13 9.89 -25.69
CA VAL A 160 -1.16 9.14 -24.96
C VAL A 160 -1.15 7.67 -25.35
N VAL A 161 -1.04 7.38 -26.66
CA VAL A 161 -0.96 5.99 -27.15
C VAL A 161 0.26 5.27 -26.58
N LEU A 162 1.43 5.91 -26.59
CA LEU A 162 2.64 5.35 -25.98
C LEU A 162 2.45 5.07 -24.49
N ALA A 163 1.85 6.02 -23.76
CA ALA A 163 1.58 5.86 -22.34
C ALA A 163 0.59 4.73 -22.03
N VAL A 164 -0.47 4.60 -22.85
CA VAL A 164 -1.46 3.53 -22.70
C VAL A 164 -0.84 2.16 -22.99
N ILE A 165 -0.05 2.04 -24.06
CA ILE A 165 0.67 0.79 -24.35
C ILE A 165 1.61 0.44 -23.19
N GLY A 166 2.38 1.40 -22.69
CA GLY A 166 3.22 1.22 -21.50
C GLY A 166 2.42 0.79 -20.28
N GLY A 167 1.26 1.39 -20.05
CA GLY A 167 0.34 1.04 -18.96
C GLY A 167 -0.22 -0.39 -19.09
N LEU A 168 -0.56 -0.82 -20.30
CA LEU A 168 -1.02 -2.21 -20.56
C LEU A 168 0.12 -3.22 -20.34
N VAL A 169 1.31 -2.95 -20.84
CA VAL A 169 2.48 -3.80 -20.65
C VAL A 169 2.86 -3.88 -19.16
N GLY A 170 2.88 -2.74 -18.47
CA GLY A 170 3.11 -2.68 -17.03
C GLY A 170 2.05 -3.44 -16.23
N GLY A 171 0.78 -3.33 -16.63
CA GLY A 171 -0.32 -4.09 -16.06
C GLY A 171 -0.14 -5.61 -16.24
N ALA A 172 0.19 -6.05 -17.44
CA ALA A 172 0.47 -7.46 -17.72
C ALA A 172 1.68 -7.97 -16.92
N ALA A 173 2.74 -7.18 -16.83
CA ALA A 173 3.92 -7.49 -16.01
C ALA A 173 3.56 -7.59 -14.52
N SER A 174 2.67 -6.74 -14.01
CA SER A 174 2.19 -6.79 -12.63
C SER A 174 1.43 -8.09 -12.33
N TYR A 175 0.59 -8.57 -13.24
CA TYR A 175 -0.06 -9.89 -13.12
C TYR A 175 0.94 -11.03 -13.05
N GLY A 176 1.95 -11.01 -13.95
CA GLY A 176 3.02 -11.99 -13.94
C GLY A 176 3.82 -12.00 -12.63
N LEU A 177 4.13 -10.82 -12.11
CA LEU A 177 4.86 -10.67 -10.84
C LEU A 177 4.04 -11.18 -9.65
N VAL A 178 2.75 -10.83 -9.58
CA VAL A 178 1.86 -11.32 -8.51
C VAL A 178 1.72 -12.85 -8.59
N ALA A 179 1.55 -13.42 -9.77
CA ALA A 179 1.50 -14.87 -9.95
C ALA A 179 2.81 -15.57 -9.53
N LEU A 180 3.95 -14.95 -9.78
CA LEU A 180 5.25 -15.45 -9.32
C LEU A 180 5.38 -15.39 -7.80
N LEU A 181 4.99 -14.26 -7.19
CA LEU A 181 5.01 -14.11 -5.73
C LEU A 181 4.10 -15.13 -5.04
N GLN A 182 2.93 -15.41 -5.60
CA GLN A 182 2.02 -16.44 -5.08
C GLN A 182 2.64 -17.85 -5.07
N LYS A 183 3.52 -18.15 -6.01
CA LYS A 183 4.24 -19.45 -6.03
C LYS A 183 5.38 -19.52 -5.02
N ILE A 184 6.04 -18.40 -4.76
CA ILE A 184 7.22 -18.35 -3.87
C ILE A 184 6.80 -18.19 -2.41
N MET A 185 5.81 -17.36 -2.16
CA MET A 185 5.30 -17.04 -0.82
C MET A 185 4.01 -17.81 -0.58
N ALA A 186 4.09 -19.04 -0.13
CA ALA A 186 2.92 -19.86 0.23
C ALA A 186 2.24 -19.34 1.53
N GLY A 187 1.73 -18.11 1.54
CA GLY A 187 1.16 -17.42 2.69
C GLY A 187 -0.27 -16.91 2.46
N GLU A 188 -0.98 -16.67 3.56
CA GLU A 188 -2.42 -16.33 3.56
C GLU A 188 -2.75 -14.89 3.10
N ASN A 189 -1.77 -13.99 3.00
CA ASN A 189 -1.97 -12.57 2.66
C ASN A 189 -1.33 -12.23 1.31
N MET A 190 -1.95 -12.72 0.23
CA MET A 190 -1.47 -12.45 -1.12
C MET A 190 -2.04 -11.15 -1.68
N PRO A 191 -1.24 -10.32 -2.36
CA PRO A 191 -1.76 -9.15 -3.07
C PRO A 191 -2.67 -9.61 -4.22
N GLU A 192 -3.83 -8.97 -4.34
CA GLU A 192 -4.75 -9.19 -5.46
C GLU A 192 -4.85 -7.92 -6.31
N ILE A 193 -4.78 -8.08 -7.62
CA ILE A 193 -4.97 -6.99 -8.57
C ILE A 193 -6.46 -6.89 -8.88
N THR A 194 -7.07 -5.79 -8.46
CA THR A 194 -8.49 -5.50 -8.72
C THR A 194 -8.63 -4.84 -10.10
N ALA A 195 -9.73 -5.14 -10.81
CA ALA A 195 -10.02 -4.51 -12.10
C ALA A 195 -10.08 -2.96 -12.00
N SER A 196 -10.61 -2.44 -10.89
CA SER A 196 -10.65 -1.00 -10.64
C SER A 196 -9.25 -0.39 -10.49
N ALA A 197 -8.31 -1.08 -9.85
CA ALA A 197 -6.94 -0.63 -9.73
C ALA A 197 -6.23 -0.61 -11.11
N MET A 198 -6.50 -1.62 -11.95
CA MET A 198 -5.97 -1.67 -13.31
C MET A 198 -6.49 -0.52 -14.16
N LEU A 199 -7.81 -0.24 -14.13
CA LEU A 199 -8.39 0.89 -14.85
C LEU A 199 -7.83 2.23 -14.38
N MET A 200 -7.67 2.42 -13.07
CA MET A 200 -7.05 3.62 -12.52
C MET A 200 -5.59 3.76 -12.97
N ALA A 201 -4.83 2.68 -13.00
CA ALA A 201 -3.43 2.70 -13.44
C ALA A 201 -3.31 3.10 -14.92
N ILE A 202 -4.14 2.52 -15.79
CA ILE A 202 -4.17 2.86 -17.24
C ILE A 202 -4.62 4.31 -17.43
N GLY A 203 -5.65 4.74 -16.71
CA GLY A 203 -6.14 6.13 -16.77
C GLY A 203 -5.07 7.14 -16.30
N ALA A 204 -4.37 6.85 -15.21
CA ALA A 204 -3.28 7.67 -14.72
C ALA A 204 -2.11 7.71 -15.72
N SER A 205 -1.77 6.57 -16.34
CA SER A 205 -0.76 6.51 -17.39
C SER A 205 -1.12 7.37 -18.60
N ALA A 206 -2.36 7.29 -19.08
CA ALA A 206 -2.86 8.13 -20.18
C ALA A 206 -2.81 9.62 -19.85
N ALA A 207 -3.22 9.99 -18.63
CA ALA A 207 -3.18 11.38 -18.16
C ALA A 207 -1.74 11.92 -18.11
N ILE A 208 -0.81 11.15 -17.58
CA ILE A 208 0.62 11.53 -17.55
C ILE A 208 1.18 11.61 -18.99
N GLY A 209 0.81 10.68 -19.87
CA GLY A 209 1.19 10.74 -21.30
C GLY A 209 0.72 12.03 -21.98
N ALA A 210 -0.51 12.44 -21.72
CA ALA A 210 -1.05 13.71 -22.23
C ALA A 210 -0.28 14.91 -21.67
N ILE A 211 -0.02 14.95 -20.37
CA ILE A 211 0.74 16.05 -19.70
C ILE A 211 2.18 16.09 -20.22
N ALA A 212 2.86 14.95 -20.30
CA ALA A 212 4.23 14.85 -20.80
C ALA A 212 4.36 15.26 -22.27
N GLY A 213 3.31 14.98 -23.06
CA GLY A 213 3.24 15.38 -24.47
C GLY A 213 3.01 16.87 -24.70
N LEU A 214 2.58 17.64 -23.70
CA LEU A 214 2.27 19.08 -23.89
C LEU A 214 3.49 19.87 -24.39
N ILE A 215 4.64 19.73 -23.74
CA ILE A 215 5.85 20.49 -24.11
C ILE A 215 6.29 20.18 -25.55
N PRO A 216 6.47 18.90 -25.96
CA PRO A 216 6.82 18.56 -27.33
C PRO A 216 5.73 18.98 -28.32
N ALA A 217 4.44 18.82 -28.00
CA ALA A 217 3.35 19.22 -28.88
C ALA A 217 3.35 20.73 -29.15
N PHE A 218 3.57 21.56 -28.14
CA PHE A 218 3.70 23.02 -28.32
C PHE A 218 4.92 23.37 -29.17
N LYS A 219 6.06 22.72 -28.99
CA LYS A 219 7.25 22.96 -29.79
C LYS A 219 7.00 22.61 -31.28
N ALA A 220 6.46 21.42 -31.56
CA ALA A 220 6.14 21.01 -32.90
C ALA A 220 5.10 21.91 -33.58
N ALA A 221 4.06 22.29 -32.84
CA ALA A 221 3.00 23.16 -33.33
C ALA A 221 3.45 24.57 -33.69
N LYS A 222 4.51 25.10 -33.06
CA LYS A 222 5.07 26.42 -33.29
C LYS A 222 6.19 26.43 -34.34
N LEU A 223 6.59 25.34 -34.94
CA LEU A 223 7.61 25.28 -35.96
C LEU A 223 7.22 26.14 -37.18
N ASP A 224 8.14 27.01 -37.59
CA ASP A 224 7.97 27.78 -38.81
C ASP A 224 8.26 26.86 -40.04
N PRO A 225 7.32 26.76 -41.01
CA PRO A 225 7.51 25.93 -42.21
C PRO A 225 8.78 26.29 -43.01
N ILE A 226 9.11 27.59 -43.07
CA ILE A 226 10.28 28.04 -43.83
C ILE A 226 11.57 27.60 -43.17
N GLN A 227 11.65 27.74 -41.85
CA GLN A 227 12.81 27.29 -41.08
C GLN A 227 12.94 25.78 -41.09
N ALA A 228 11.80 25.05 -40.93
CA ALA A 228 11.78 23.60 -40.92
C ALA A 228 12.25 22.98 -42.24
N LEU A 229 12.00 23.64 -43.39
CA LEU A 229 12.45 23.18 -44.73
C LEU A 229 13.93 23.50 -45.01
N ARG A 230 14.54 24.44 -44.24
CA ARG A 230 15.97 24.76 -44.33
C ARG A 230 16.84 23.92 -43.38
N TYR A 231 16.22 23.11 -42.55
CA TYR A 231 16.94 22.26 -41.61
C TYR A 231 17.56 21.08 -42.40
N GLU A 232 18.89 21.07 -42.47
CA GLU A 232 19.68 19.93 -42.95
C GLU A 232 20.02 18.97 -41.80
#